data_a0116c925519f580f4ba3999c4fc8858
#
_entry.id   a0116c925519f580f4ba3999c4fc8858
#
_cell.length_a   1.000
_cell.length_b   1.000
_cell.length_c   1.000
_cell.angle_alpha   90.00
_cell.angle_beta   90.00
_cell.angle_gamma   90.00
#
_symmetry.space_group_name_H-M   'P 1'
#
loop_
_entity.id
_entity.type
_entity.pdbx_description
1 polymer ?
#
loop_
_entity_poly.entity_id
_entity_poly.type
_entity_poly.pdbx_seq_one_letter_code
_entity_poly.pdbx_strand_id
1 'polypeptide(L)'
;KDSEEVGIHAELIKLPENTTEEQIQKEIDDCQDTYMVDGFEYVCSGIILQLPVPEHINVKNINIPDWADVDGFNKNSEFYPCTPLGVMKIFDSIDYNLDGKNVLIFGQSDIVGKPMVDMLLKRHCNIFSVNSTIETYTKKELILRSDVIVTAVGRMDFLTPNMIDGKWNSEIRGYENTGSCPELIIDVGINYGTDGKQYGDVSEELRSDKYNQCFDITPRIGGVGLMTRAMLMCNTAHVFTK
;
A
#
# COMPACT_ATOMS: atom_id res chain seq x y z
N LYS A 1 3.89 20.14 -2.02
CA LYS A 1 2.52 20.60 -1.68
C LYS A 1 2.13 20.11 -0.29
N ASP A 2 1.96 18.79 -0.06
CA ASP A 2 1.58 18.26 1.26
C ASP A 2 2.61 18.60 2.34
N SER A 3 3.90 18.50 2.02
CA SER A 3 5.00 18.86 2.90
C SER A 3 4.94 20.34 3.31
N GLU A 4 4.65 21.23 2.37
CA GLU A 4 4.50 22.68 2.64
C GLU A 4 3.31 22.97 3.57
N GLU A 5 2.18 22.25 3.38
CA GLU A 5 0.98 22.40 4.21
C GLU A 5 1.24 22.05 5.69
N VAL A 6 2.20 21.16 5.96
CA VAL A 6 2.58 20.74 7.33
C VAL A 6 3.91 21.36 7.79
N GLY A 7 4.49 22.28 7.02
CA GLY A 7 5.72 23.00 7.39
C GLY A 7 7.01 22.19 7.17
N ILE A 8 6.98 21.13 6.36
CA ILE A 8 8.15 20.36 5.98
C ILE A 8 8.71 20.91 4.67
N HIS A 9 9.98 21.33 4.68
CA HIS A 9 10.70 21.66 3.46
C HIS A 9 11.06 20.37 2.70
N ALA A 10 10.68 20.27 1.44
CA ALA A 10 10.99 19.10 0.61
C ALA A 10 11.66 19.53 -0.70
N GLU A 11 12.78 18.92 -0.99
CA GLU A 11 13.51 19.10 -2.24
C GLU A 11 13.30 17.86 -3.15
N LEU A 12 13.11 18.12 -4.45
CA LEU A 12 12.98 17.07 -5.45
C LEU A 12 14.24 17.00 -6.32
N ILE A 13 15.04 15.99 -6.12
CA ILE A 13 16.23 15.69 -6.93
C ILE A 13 15.81 14.80 -8.10
N LYS A 14 15.85 15.34 -9.32
CA LYS A 14 15.54 14.60 -10.54
C LYS A 14 16.81 14.13 -11.21
N LEU A 15 16.98 12.81 -11.27
CA LEU A 15 18.11 12.18 -11.92
C LEU A 15 17.77 11.77 -13.36
N PRO A 16 18.75 11.81 -14.30
CA PRO A 16 18.58 11.30 -15.65
C PRO A 16 18.22 9.81 -15.67
N GLU A 17 17.50 9.37 -16.70
CA GLU A 17 17.06 7.98 -16.84
C GLU A 17 18.24 6.99 -16.91
N ASN A 18 19.40 7.42 -17.41
CA ASN A 18 20.62 6.62 -17.51
C ASN A 18 21.52 6.70 -16.26
N THR A 19 21.03 7.23 -15.14
CA THR A 19 21.77 7.30 -13.87
C THR A 19 22.09 5.90 -13.36
N THR A 20 23.31 5.73 -12.79
CA THR A 20 23.73 4.45 -12.21
C THR A 20 23.37 4.34 -10.72
N GLU A 21 23.44 3.12 -10.16
CA GLU A 21 23.23 2.88 -8.73
C GLU A 21 24.22 3.68 -7.86
N GLU A 22 25.48 3.77 -8.27
CA GLU A 22 26.53 4.53 -7.57
C GLU A 22 26.23 6.03 -7.57
N GLN A 23 25.65 6.56 -8.65
CA GLN A 23 25.26 7.96 -8.71
C GLN A 23 24.07 8.25 -7.81
N ILE A 24 23.06 7.34 -7.77
CA ILE A 24 21.93 7.44 -6.83
C ILE A 24 22.44 7.38 -5.39
N GLN A 25 23.32 6.43 -5.07
CA GLN A 25 23.89 6.31 -3.73
C GLN A 25 24.66 7.56 -3.32
N LYS A 26 25.43 8.13 -4.24
CA LYS A 26 26.14 9.37 -3.98
C LYS A 26 25.20 10.54 -3.64
N GLU A 27 24.09 10.70 -4.37
CA GLU A 27 23.10 11.74 -4.06
C GLU A 27 22.48 11.51 -2.66
N ILE A 28 22.21 10.25 -2.29
CA ILE A 28 21.72 9.91 -0.96
C ILE A 28 22.74 10.25 0.12
N ASP A 29 24.02 9.97 -0.13
CA ASP A 29 25.10 10.26 0.82
C ASP A 29 25.32 11.77 0.95
N ASP A 30 25.28 12.52 -0.15
CA ASP A 30 25.40 13.98 -0.18
C ASP A 30 24.21 14.66 0.54
N CYS A 31 23.01 14.07 0.53
CA CYS A 31 21.83 14.57 1.28
C CYS A 31 21.98 14.49 2.80
N GLN A 32 22.92 13.71 3.33
CA GLN A 32 23.13 13.59 4.79
C GLN A 32 23.91 14.78 5.36
N ASP A 33 24.54 15.56 4.51
CA ASP A 33 25.27 16.75 4.93
C ASP A 33 24.32 17.91 5.27
N THR A 34 24.76 18.76 6.17
CA THR A 34 24.07 20.00 6.49
C THR A 34 24.24 21.01 5.35
N TYR A 35 23.16 21.66 4.95
CA TYR A 35 23.18 22.65 3.90
C TYR A 35 22.48 23.96 4.29
N MET A 36 22.88 25.05 3.65
CA MET A 36 22.36 26.39 3.94
C MET A 36 21.37 26.82 2.85
N VAL A 37 20.14 27.22 3.25
CA VAL A 37 19.14 27.81 2.37
C VAL A 37 18.70 29.14 2.97
N ASP A 38 18.81 30.23 2.24
CA ASP A 38 18.41 31.57 2.66
C ASP A 38 18.98 32.02 4.04
N GLY A 39 20.18 31.53 4.37
CA GLY A 39 20.86 31.85 5.63
C GLY A 39 20.44 30.96 6.82
N PHE A 40 19.62 29.96 6.61
CA PHE A 40 19.24 28.98 7.61
C PHE A 40 19.94 27.64 7.34
N GLU A 41 20.34 26.99 8.43
CA GLU A 41 20.94 25.66 8.39
C GLU A 41 19.83 24.60 8.34
N TYR A 42 19.90 23.71 7.35
CA TYR A 42 18.98 22.58 7.20
C TYR A 42 19.73 21.27 7.37
N VAL A 43 19.12 20.34 8.08
CA VAL A 43 19.57 18.97 8.22
C VAL A 43 18.53 18.07 7.55
N CYS A 44 18.99 17.12 6.73
CA CYS A 44 18.11 16.13 6.13
C CYS A 44 17.43 15.32 7.23
N SER A 45 16.10 15.23 7.18
CA SER A 45 15.29 14.50 8.17
C SER A 45 14.63 13.27 7.56
N GLY A 46 14.67 13.14 6.24
CA GLY A 46 14.09 12.00 5.54
C GLY A 46 14.43 11.97 4.08
N ILE A 47 14.61 10.77 3.57
CA ILE A 47 14.93 10.51 2.16
C ILE A 47 13.89 9.53 1.62
N ILE A 48 13.45 9.76 0.39
CA ILE A 48 12.52 8.91 -0.34
C ILE A 48 13.13 8.57 -1.70
N LEU A 49 13.29 7.30 -1.98
CA LEU A 49 13.55 6.84 -3.34
C LEU A 49 12.22 6.59 -4.05
N GLN A 50 11.86 7.48 -4.97
CA GLN A 50 10.59 7.38 -5.68
C GLN A 50 10.59 6.18 -6.65
N LEU A 51 9.67 5.26 -6.44
CA LEU A 51 9.44 4.12 -7.34
C LEU A 51 8.34 4.42 -8.38
N PRO A 52 8.36 3.77 -9.56
CA PRO A 52 9.38 2.81 -10.01
C PRO A 52 10.67 3.49 -10.50
N VAL A 53 11.79 2.80 -10.35
CA VAL A 53 13.07 3.18 -10.98
C VAL A 53 13.22 2.49 -12.35
N PRO A 54 14.15 2.94 -13.23
CA PRO A 54 14.48 2.26 -14.48
C PRO A 54 14.91 0.80 -14.26
N GLU A 55 14.62 -0.09 -15.22
CA GLU A 55 14.86 -1.55 -15.11
C GLU A 55 16.32 -1.95 -14.83
N HIS A 56 17.28 -1.11 -15.25
CA HIS A 56 18.70 -1.37 -15.01
C HIS A 56 19.15 -1.10 -13.57
N ILE A 57 18.30 -0.47 -12.74
CA ILE A 57 18.58 -0.16 -11.34
C ILE A 57 18.06 -1.28 -10.46
N ASN A 58 18.95 -1.95 -9.73
CA ASN A 58 18.56 -2.85 -8.68
C ASN A 58 18.42 -2.10 -7.36
N VAL A 59 17.18 -1.82 -6.96
CA VAL A 59 16.87 -1.09 -5.74
C VAL A 59 17.47 -1.70 -4.47
N LYS A 60 17.79 -2.99 -4.48
CA LYS A 60 18.42 -3.67 -3.32
C LYS A 60 19.87 -3.25 -3.09
N ASN A 61 20.49 -2.64 -4.08
CA ASN A 61 21.85 -2.10 -3.99
C ASN A 61 21.88 -0.65 -3.48
N ILE A 62 20.69 -0.02 -3.35
CA ILE A 62 20.57 1.35 -2.84
C ILE A 62 20.34 1.27 -1.33
N ASN A 63 21.17 1.98 -0.58
CA ASN A 63 21.09 2.05 0.86
C ASN A 63 20.69 3.47 1.32
N ILE A 64 19.49 3.58 1.87
CA ILE A 64 19.05 4.77 2.59
C ILE A 64 19.36 4.53 4.08
N PRO A 65 19.99 5.47 4.81
CA PRO A 65 20.22 5.28 6.24
C PRO A 65 18.91 4.99 6.99
N ASP A 66 18.93 4.02 7.93
CA ASP A 66 17.73 3.55 8.62
C ASP A 66 16.94 4.70 9.28
N TRP A 67 17.63 5.71 9.82
CA TRP A 67 17.03 6.89 10.43
C TRP A 67 16.39 7.86 9.44
N ALA A 68 16.87 7.88 8.18
CA ALA A 68 16.39 8.78 7.12
C ALA A 68 15.34 8.11 6.21
N ASP A 69 15.14 6.81 6.31
CA ASP A 69 14.24 6.04 5.48
C ASP A 69 12.78 6.19 5.93
N VAL A 70 12.24 7.38 5.75
CA VAL A 70 10.88 7.74 6.21
C VAL A 70 9.75 7.04 5.45
N ASP A 71 10.04 6.42 4.31
CA ASP A 71 9.07 5.61 3.56
C ASP A 71 9.11 4.10 3.93
N GLY A 72 10.06 3.70 4.81
CA GLY A 72 10.20 2.30 5.23
C GLY A 72 10.62 1.38 4.08
N PHE A 73 11.48 1.87 3.20
CA PHE A 73 11.95 1.17 2.01
C PHE A 73 12.90 0.02 2.36
N ASN A 74 13.81 0.24 3.31
CA ASN A 74 14.79 -0.74 3.76
C ASN A 74 14.18 -1.68 4.80
N LYS A 75 14.68 -2.92 4.81
CA LYS A 75 14.24 -3.94 5.77
C LYS A 75 14.51 -3.55 7.23
N ASN A 76 15.57 -2.79 7.48
CA ASN A 76 15.99 -2.36 8.82
C ASN A 76 15.54 -0.93 9.14
N SER A 77 14.70 -0.32 8.29
CA SER A 77 14.14 1.00 8.55
C SER A 77 13.52 1.08 9.94
N GLU A 78 13.68 2.22 10.59
CA GLU A 78 13.01 2.52 11.87
C GLU A 78 11.49 2.72 11.68
N PHE A 79 11.04 2.89 10.43
CA PHE A 79 9.66 3.14 10.07
C PHE A 79 9.05 1.96 9.32
N TYR A 80 7.77 1.75 9.53
CA TYR A 80 6.98 0.89 8.66
C TYR A 80 6.76 1.56 7.30
N PRO A 81 6.67 0.78 6.20
CA PRO A 81 6.28 1.32 4.90
C PRO A 81 4.98 2.10 4.97
N CYS A 82 4.96 3.28 4.35
CA CYS A 82 3.85 4.24 4.50
C CYS A 82 2.50 3.69 4.01
N THR A 83 2.48 2.86 2.96
CA THR A 83 1.22 2.31 2.44
C THR A 83 0.56 1.33 3.41
N PRO A 84 1.23 0.29 3.94
CA PRO A 84 0.66 -0.56 4.99
C PRO A 84 0.24 0.22 6.22
N LEU A 85 1.07 1.18 6.66
CA LEU A 85 0.75 2.03 7.79
C LEU A 85 -0.53 2.85 7.55
N GLY A 86 -0.70 3.38 6.32
CA GLY A 86 -1.91 4.07 5.90
C GLY A 86 -3.15 3.19 5.94
N VAL A 87 -3.04 1.93 5.54
CA VAL A 87 -4.13 0.95 5.65
C VAL A 87 -4.49 0.69 7.11
N MET A 88 -3.50 0.52 7.98
CA MET A 88 -3.77 0.36 9.43
C MET A 88 -4.49 1.57 10.02
N LYS A 89 -4.13 2.78 9.56
CA LYS A 89 -4.82 4.02 9.97
C LYS A 89 -6.24 4.14 9.42
N ILE A 90 -6.55 3.54 8.27
CA ILE A 90 -7.94 3.43 7.78
C ILE A 90 -8.76 2.61 8.78
N PHE A 91 -8.30 1.42 9.19
CA PHE A 91 -9.00 0.62 10.20
C PHE A 91 -9.22 1.38 11.50
N ASP A 92 -8.18 2.09 11.99
CA ASP A 92 -8.31 2.90 13.21
C ASP A 92 -9.32 4.04 13.04
N SER A 93 -9.37 4.69 11.88
CA SER A 93 -10.22 5.86 11.63
C SER A 93 -11.71 5.54 11.53
N ILE A 94 -12.05 4.30 11.21
CA ILE A 94 -13.43 3.79 11.15
C ILE A 94 -13.78 2.91 12.34
N ASP A 95 -12.93 2.87 13.37
CA ASP A 95 -13.08 2.03 14.56
C ASP A 95 -13.33 0.55 14.24
N TYR A 96 -12.73 0.03 13.16
CA TYR A 96 -12.91 -1.35 12.72
C TYR A 96 -12.16 -2.33 13.63
N ASN A 97 -12.92 -3.18 14.33
CA ASN A 97 -12.32 -4.19 15.19
C ASN A 97 -11.78 -5.37 14.36
N LEU A 98 -10.46 -5.50 14.31
CA LEU A 98 -9.75 -6.56 13.59
C LEU A 98 -9.58 -7.86 14.42
N ASP A 99 -9.81 -7.84 15.74
CA ASP A 99 -9.58 -9.00 16.61
C ASP A 99 -10.40 -10.21 16.17
N GLY A 100 -9.74 -11.32 15.88
CA GLY A 100 -10.35 -12.56 15.41
C GLY A 100 -10.83 -12.54 13.94
N LYS A 101 -10.77 -11.42 13.25
CA LYS A 101 -11.21 -11.31 11.84
C LYS A 101 -10.27 -12.09 10.89
N ASN A 102 -10.86 -12.65 9.85
CA ASN A 102 -10.15 -13.29 8.75
C ASN A 102 -9.79 -12.24 7.69
N VAL A 103 -8.53 -11.94 7.55
CA VAL A 103 -8.02 -10.94 6.59
C VAL A 103 -7.31 -11.64 5.43
N LEU A 104 -7.79 -11.43 4.22
CA LEU A 104 -7.18 -11.92 2.99
C LEU A 104 -6.37 -10.81 2.33
N ILE A 105 -5.08 -11.05 2.14
CA ILE A 105 -4.15 -10.12 1.48
C ILE A 105 -3.75 -10.71 0.14
N PHE A 106 -4.10 -10.03 -0.94
CA PHE A 106 -3.60 -10.30 -2.27
C PHE A 106 -2.39 -9.43 -2.58
N GLY A 107 -1.24 -10.07 -2.78
CA GLY A 107 0.05 -9.42 -3.01
C GLY A 107 1.02 -9.66 -1.86
N GLN A 108 2.26 -10.03 -2.20
CA GLN A 108 3.34 -10.39 -1.26
C GLN A 108 4.60 -9.58 -1.52
N SER A 109 4.45 -8.32 -1.94
CA SER A 109 5.58 -7.41 -2.14
C SER A 109 6.27 -7.07 -0.81
N ASP A 110 7.56 -6.74 -0.89
CA ASP A 110 8.35 -6.35 0.29
C ASP A 110 7.89 -5.01 0.88
N ILE A 111 7.28 -4.15 0.06
CA ILE A 111 6.86 -2.79 0.47
C ILE A 111 5.40 -2.67 0.90
N VAL A 112 4.54 -3.66 0.61
CA VAL A 112 3.12 -3.63 0.99
C VAL A 112 2.67 -4.92 1.65
N GLY A 113 2.66 -6.05 0.92
CA GLY A 113 2.01 -7.28 1.38
C GLY A 113 2.67 -7.87 2.61
N LYS A 114 3.99 -8.03 2.62
CA LYS A 114 4.71 -8.59 3.78
C LYS A 114 4.62 -7.71 5.03
N PRO A 115 4.89 -6.39 4.96
CA PRO A 115 4.69 -5.51 6.12
C PRO A 115 3.25 -5.50 6.63
N MET A 116 2.26 -5.59 5.73
CA MET A 116 0.85 -5.68 6.10
C MET A 116 0.58 -6.91 6.98
N VAL A 117 1.14 -8.08 6.63
CA VAL A 117 1.00 -9.30 7.44
C VAL A 117 1.53 -9.06 8.85
N ASP A 118 2.73 -8.50 8.99
CA ASP A 118 3.36 -8.22 10.29
C ASP A 118 2.49 -7.28 11.16
N MET A 119 1.94 -6.24 10.56
CA MET A 119 1.12 -5.26 11.27
C MET A 119 -0.23 -5.84 11.70
N LEU A 120 -0.85 -6.64 10.84
CA LEU A 120 -2.14 -7.29 11.13
C LEU A 120 -2.01 -8.39 12.20
N LEU A 121 -0.91 -9.14 12.22
CA LEU A 121 -0.64 -10.12 13.28
C LEU A 121 -0.64 -9.47 14.68
N LYS A 122 -0.18 -8.22 14.80
CA LYS A 122 -0.22 -7.45 16.04
C LYS A 122 -1.63 -7.03 16.47
N ARG A 123 -2.61 -7.15 15.56
CA ARG A 123 -4.04 -6.90 15.81
C ARG A 123 -4.85 -8.16 16.04
N HIS A 124 -4.17 -9.31 16.27
CA HIS A 124 -4.79 -10.62 16.54
C HIS A 124 -5.72 -11.12 15.42
N CYS A 125 -5.41 -10.78 14.16
CA CYS A 125 -6.15 -11.26 12.98
C CYS A 125 -5.74 -12.68 12.60
N ASN A 126 -6.65 -13.42 11.97
CA ASN A 126 -6.32 -14.58 11.13
C ASN A 126 -5.97 -14.10 9.73
N ILE A 127 -4.82 -14.51 9.16
CA ILE A 127 -4.33 -13.93 7.92
C ILE A 127 -4.16 -14.99 6.85
N PHE A 128 -4.74 -14.74 5.68
CA PHE A 128 -4.48 -15.44 4.43
C PHE A 128 -3.65 -14.51 3.53
N SER A 129 -2.38 -14.80 3.33
CA SER A 129 -1.52 -14.01 2.42
C SER A 129 -1.22 -14.84 1.18
N VAL A 130 -1.60 -14.33 0.02
CA VAL A 130 -1.48 -15.02 -1.26
C VAL A 130 -0.89 -14.10 -2.32
N ASN A 131 -0.15 -14.71 -3.25
CA ASN A 131 0.37 -13.98 -4.40
C ASN A 131 -0.67 -13.87 -5.53
N SER A 132 -0.34 -13.08 -6.56
CA SER A 132 -1.24 -12.84 -7.70
C SER A 132 -1.45 -14.02 -8.63
N THR A 133 -0.67 -15.12 -8.47
CA THR A 133 -0.74 -16.33 -9.31
C THR A 133 -1.61 -17.42 -8.70
N ILE A 134 -2.29 -17.15 -7.59
CA ILE A 134 -3.22 -18.09 -6.95
C ILE A 134 -4.29 -18.57 -7.92
N GLU A 135 -4.60 -19.87 -7.89
CA GLU A 135 -5.65 -20.45 -8.70
C GLU A 135 -7.03 -19.84 -8.42
N THR A 136 -7.84 -19.66 -9.46
CA THR A 136 -9.16 -19.02 -9.36
C THR A 136 -10.07 -19.71 -8.35
N TYR A 137 -10.05 -21.05 -8.28
CA TYR A 137 -10.87 -21.80 -7.30
C TYR A 137 -10.47 -21.46 -5.86
N THR A 138 -9.19 -21.59 -5.54
CA THR A 138 -8.64 -21.29 -4.21
C THR A 138 -8.86 -19.82 -3.84
N LYS A 139 -8.70 -18.91 -4.82
CA LYS A 139 -8.97 -17.49 -4.64
C LYS A 139 -10.39 -17.24 -4.18
N LYS A 140 -11.39 -17.82 -4.86
CA LYS A 140 -12.80 -17.70 -4.49
C LYS A 140 -13.10 -18.27 -3.12
N GLU A 141 -12.55 -19.42 -2.79
CA GLU A 141 -12.72 -20.05 -1.48
C GLU A 141 -12.22 -19.16 -0.34
N LEU A 142 -11.04 -18.56 -0.50
CA LEU A 142 -10.47 -17.65 0.49
C LEU A 142 -11.28 -16.35 0.61
N ILE A 143 -11.75 -15.79 -0.49
CA ILE A 143 -12.63 -14.60 -0.48
C ILE A 143 -13.87 -14.86 0.39
N LEU A 144 -14.53 -15.99 0.20
CA LEU A 144 -15.75 -16.33 0.93
C LEU A 144 -15.55 -16.65 2.44
N ARG A 145 -14.30 -16.84 2.85
CA ARG A 145 -13.92 -17.09 4.25
C ARG A 145 -13.40 -15.84 4.95
N SER A 146 -13.28 -14.73 4.24
CA SER A 146 -12.63 -13.53 4.73
C SER A 146 -13.64 -12.45 5.08
N ASP A 147 -13.42 -11.81 6.22
CA ASP A 147 -14.18 -10.64 6.66
C ASP A 147 -13.64 -9.37 5.99
N VAL A 148 -12.32 -9.34 5.77
CA VAL A 148 -11.63 -8.21 5.15
C VAL A 148 -10.78 -8.70 3.97
N ILE A 149 -10.79 -7.95 2.88
CA ILE A 149 -9.92 -8.19 1.71
C ILE A 149 -9.03 -6.97 1.49
N VAL A 150 -7.73 -7.19 1.38
CA VAL A 150 -6.75 -6.18 0.97
C VAL A 150 -6.19 -6.57 -0.39
N THR A 151 -6.36 -5.73 -1.41
CA THR A 151 -5.79 -5.96 -2.76
C THR A 151 -4.59 -5.06 -2.99
N ALA A 152 -3.42 -5.65 -3.25
CA ALA A 152 -2.16 -4.97 -3.49
C ALA A 152 -1.31 -5.70 -4.55
N VAL A 153 -1.92 -6.00 -5.70
CA VAL A 153 -1.30 -6.78 -6.79
C VAL A 153 -0.88 -5.92 -7.98
N GLY A 154 -1.35 -4.67 -8.08
CA GLY A 154 -1.06 -3.76 -9.18
C GLY A 154 -1.62 -4.27 -10.52
N ARG A 155 -2.82 -4.84 -10.51
CA ARG A 155 -3.49 -5.35 -11.69
C ARG A 155 -4.96 -4.97 -11.70
N MET A 156 -5.36 -4.15 -12.66
CA MET A 156 -6.74 -3.73 -12.87
C MET A 156 -7.67 -4.95 -13.01
N ASP A 157 -8.89 -4.85 -12.45
CA ASP A 157 -9.92 -5.89 -12.46
C ASP A 157 -9.44 -7.24 -11.87
N PHE A 158 -8.51 -7.20 -10.90
CA PHE A 158 -8.06 -8.40 -10.20
C PHE A 158 -9.15 -9.00 -9.32
N LEU A 159 -9.93 -8.17 -8.64
CA LEU A 159 -11.11 -8.58 -7.86
C LEU A 159 -12.38 -8.15 -8.61
N THR A 160 -13.19 -9.12 -9.00
CA THR A 160 -14.40 -8.89 -9.82
C THR A 160 -15.65 -9.48 -9.15
N PRO A 161 -16.87 -9.08 -9.55
CA PRO A 161 -18.12 -9.62 -9.02
C PRO A 161 -18.20 -11.14 -9.01
N ASN A 162 -17.77 -11.78 -10.08
CA ASN A 162 -17.78 -13.24 -10.21
C ASN A 162 -16.94 -13.97 -9.13
N MET A 163 -16.15 -13.26 -8.36
CA MET A 163 -15.33 -13.82 -7.29
C MET A 163 -15.99 -13.66 -5.92
N ILE A 164 -16.89 -12.69 -5.77
CA ILE A 164 -17.60 -12.37 -4.52
C ILE A 164 -19.01 -12.99 -4.51
N ASP A 165 -19.66 -13.05 -5.68
CA ASP A 165 -21.03 -13.56 -5.81
C ASP A 165 -21.07 -15.09 -5.68
N GLY A 166 -21.34 -15.60 -4.47
CA GLY A 166 -21.76 -16.96 -4.23
C GLY A 166 -20.75 -18.01 -3.75
N LYS A 167 -21.23 -18.94 -2.94
CA LYS A 167 -20.50 -20.16 -2.56
C LYS A 167 -20.57 -21.22 -3.67
N TRP A 168 -19.46 -21.96 -3.80
CA TRP A 168 -19.47 -23.15 -4.65
C TRP A 168 -20.45 -24.18 -4.10
N ASN A 169 -21.44 -24.55 -4.90
CA ASN A 169 -22.33 -25.68 -4.61
C ASN A 169 -21.92 -26.87 -5.50
N SER A 170 -21.46 -27.95 -4.86
CA SER A 170 -21.00 -29.15 -5.56
C SER A 170 -22.14 -29.91 -6.28
N GLU A 171 -23.38 -29.77 -5.83
CA GLU A 171 -24.55 -30.42 -6.41
C GLU A 171 -24.93 -29.78 -7.75
N ILE A 172 -24.86 -28.44 -7.82
CA ILE A 172 -25.14 -27.69 -9.05
C ILE A 172 -23.87 -27.40 -9.87
N ARG A 173 -22.69 -27.79 -9.38
CA ARG A 173 -21.37 -27.45 -9.95
C ARG A 173 -21.22 -25.95 -10.28
N GLY A 174 -21.73 -25.11 -9.40
CA GLY A 174 -21.77 -23.67 -9.57
C GLY A 174 -21.67 -22.92 -8.23
N TYR A 175 -21.65 -21.60 -8.29
CA TYR A 175 -21.67 -20.75 -7.09
C TYR A 175 -23.10 -20.34 -6.76
N GLU A 176 -23.54 -20.62 -5.54
CA GLU A 176 -24.78 -20.07 -5.01
C GLU A 176 -24.49 -18.72 -4.32
N ASN A 177 -25.36 -17.75 -4.52
CA ASN A 177 -25.33 -16.51 -3.75
C ASN A 177 -25.81 -16.83 -2.31
N THR A 178 -24.84 -16.94 -1.38
CA THR A 178 -25.13 -17.31 0.02
C THR A 178 -25.22 -16.11 0.95
N GLY A 179 -25.11 -14.88 0.41
CA GLY A 179 -25.12 -13.66 1.20
C GLY A 179 -23.86 -13.47 2.06
N SER A 180 -22.82 -14.30 1.91
CA SER A 180 -21.54 -14.15 2.62
C SER A 180 -20.60 -13.30 1.79
N CYS A 181 -20.65 -11.99 1.99
CA CYS A 181 -19.70 -11.04 1.42
C CYS A 181 -18.65 -10.66 2.47
N PRO A 182 -17.46 -10.19 2.08
CA PRO A 182 -16.57 -9.53 3.02
C PRO A 182 -17.27 -8.31 3.64
N GLU A 183 -16.86 -7.89 4.81
CA GLU A 183 -17.39 -6.66 5.43
C GLU A 183 -16.71 -5.42 4.84
N LEU A 184 -15.41 -5.55 4.51
CA LEU A 184 -14.58 -4.43 4.06
C LEU A 184 -13.56 -4.84 2.99
N ILE A 185 -13.44 -4.04 1.95
CA ILE A 185 -12.41 -4.19 0.91
C ILE A 185 -11.49 -2.97 0.91
N ILE A 186 -10.21 -3.20 1.11
CA ILE A 186 -9.16 -2.18 1.02
C ILE A 186 -8.44 -2.35 -0.32
N ASP A 187 -8.65 -1.43 -1.23
CA ASP A 187 -8.01 -1.42 -2.55
C ASP A 187 -6.76 -0.53 -2.52
N VAL A 188 -5.59 -1.17 -2.50
CA VAL A 188 -4.28 -0.50 -2.50
C VAL A 188 -3.75 -0.29 -3.92
N GLY A 189 -4.29 -1.02 -4.89
CA GLY A 189 -3.79 -1.03 -6.26
C GLY A 189 -3.85 0.35 -6.92
N ILE A 190 -2.80 0.67 -7.68
CA ILE A 190 -2.75 1.83 -8.57
C ILE A 190 -2.41 1.35 -9.97
N ASN A 191 -3.35 1.48 -10.89
CA ASN A 191 -3.23 1.08 -12.27
C ASN A 191 -3.65 2.25 -13.17
N TYR A 192 -3.11 2.34 -14.39
CA TYR A 192 -3.50 3.34 -15.36
C TYR A 192 -4.14 2.66 -16.56
N GLY A 193 -5.37 3.04 -16.87
CA GLY A 193 -6.09 2.56 -18.05
C GLY A 193 -5.57 3.20 -19.34
N THR A 194 -5.98 2.64 -20.47
CA THR A 194 -5.69 3.20 -21.80
C THR A 194 -6.31 4.59 -22.03
N ASP A 195 -7.29 4.96 -21.21
CA ASP A 195 -7.95 6.26 -21.17
C ASP A 195 -7.17 7.29 -20.30
N GLY A 196 -6.02 6.90 -19.75
CA GLY A 196 -5.20 7.73 -18.88
C GLY A 196 -5.74 7.93 -17.46
N LYS A 197 -6.86 7.28 -17.11
CA LYS A 197 -7.40 7.35 -15.75
C LYS A 197 -6.75 6.33 -14.83
N GLN A 198 -6.76 6.67 -13.56
CA GLN A 198 -6.29 5.77 -12.51
C GLN A 198 -7.40 4.80 -12.12
N TYR A 199 -7.03 3.53 -11.92
CA TYR A 199 -7.89 2.45 -11.46
C TYR A 199 -7.23 1.72 -10.29
N GLY A 200 -8.06 1.03 -9.48
CA GLY A 200 -7.58 0.10 -8.46
C GLY A 200 -7.38 -1.32 -8.99
N ASP A 201 -7.15 -2.24 -8.07
CA ASP A 201 -7.17 -3.68 -8.35
C ASP A 201 -8.61 -4.24 -8.34
N VAL A 202 -9.55 -3.52 -7.72
CA VAL A 202 -10.96 -3.87 -7.62
C VAL A 202 -11.71 -3.27 -8.81
N SER A 203 -12.53 -4.10 -9.49
CA SER A 203 -13.31 -3.67 -10.64
C SER A 203 -14.33 -2.57 -10.26
N GLU A 204 -14.57 -1.66 -11.19
CA GLU A 204 -15.53 -0.56 -11.00
C GLU A 204 -16.97 -1.07 -10.79
N GLU A 205 -17.31 -2.27 -11.29
CA GLU A 205 -18.63 -2.87 -11.05
C GLU A 205 -18.88 -3.14 -9.57
N LEU A 206 -17.86 -3.56 -8.80
CA LEU A 206 -17.99 -3.77 -7.35
C LEU A 206 -18.18 -2.48 -6.56
N ARG A 207 -17.92 -1.32 -7.17
CA ARG A 207 -18.14 0.01 -6.59
C ARG A 207 -19.51 0.60 -6.92
N SER A 208 -20.33 -0.15 -7.67
CA SER A 208 -21.69 0.28 -8.06
C SER A 208 -22.67 0.13 -6.92
N ASP A 209 -23.81 0.83 -7.02
CA ASP A 209 -24.91 0.79 -6.02
C ASP A 209 -25.42 -0.62 -5.73
N LYS A 210 -25.25 -1.56 -6.65
CA LYS A 210 -25.62 -2.96 -6.47
C LYS A 210 -24.95 -3.60 -5.24
N TYR A 211 -23.72 -3.18 -4.93
CA TYR A 211 -22.91 -3.77 -3.85
C TYR A 211 -22.82 -2.90 -2.59
N ASN A 212 -23.34 -1.67 -2.60
CA ASN A 212 -23.25 -0.73 -1.46
C ASN A 212 -23.82 -1.25 -0.15
N GLN A 213 -24.68 -2.29 -0.17
CA GLN A 213 -25.24 -2.93 1.02
C GLN A 213 -24.53 -4.23 1.40
N CYS A 214 -23.53 -4.67 0.60
CA CYS A 214 -22.84 -5.93 0.81
C CYS A 214 -21.56 -5.76 1.60
N PHE A 215 -20.80 -4.70 1.32
CA PHE A 215 -19.51 -4.40 1.93
C PHE A 215 -19.14 -2.94 1.75
N ASP A 216 -18.26 -2.45 2.62
CA ASP A 216 -17.60 -1.18 2.43
C ASP A 216 -16.34 -1.36 1.56
N ILE A 217 -16.00 -0.35 0.78
CA ILE A 217 -14.80 -0.34 -0.04
C ILE A 217 -14.11 1.01 -0.01
N THR A 218 -12.78 1.02 0.16
CA THR A 218 -12.01 2.26 0.10
C THR A 218 -12.19 2.97 -1.24
N PRO A 219 -12.39 4.30 -1.24
CA PRO A 219 -12.53 5.05 -2.49
C PRO A 219 -11.24 4.96 -3.33
N ARG A 220 -11.41 4.93 -4.64
CA ARG A 220 -10.29 4.89 -5.60
C ARG A 220 -9.41 6.13 -5.50
N ILE A 221 -10.02 7.30 -5.37
CA ILE A 221 -9.35 8.58 -5.18
C ILE A 221 -9.69 9.09 -3.78
N GLY A 222 -8.67 9.52 -3.03
CA GLY A 222 -8.86 9.95 -1.64
C GLY A 222 -8.94 8.81 -0.63
N GLY A 223 -8.66 7.57 -1.04
CA GLY A 223 -8.55 6.38 -0.19
C GLY A 223 -7.12 6.14 0.30
N VAL A 224 -6.61 4.94 0.07
CA VAL A 224 -5.30 4.47 0.57
C VAL A 224 -4.16 5.41 0.18
N GLY A 225 -4.12 5.92 -1.04
CA GLY A 225 -3.05 6.82 -1.50
C GLY A 225 -2.96 8.12 -0.70
N LEU A 226 -4.10 8.67 -0.24
CA LEU A 226 -4.11 9.85 0.63
C LEU A 226 -3.53 9.51 2.02
N MET A 227 -3.90 8.37 2.56
CA MET A 227 -3.38 7.90 3.85
C MET A 227 -1.89 7.56 3.78
N THR A 228 -1.41 6.98 2.68
CA THR A 228 0.03 6.76 2.43
C THR A 228 0.81 8.06 2.55
N ARG A 229 0.33 9.13 1.89
CA ARG A 229 0.95 10.45 1.95
C ARG A 229 0.92 11.05 3.35
N ALA A 230 -0.19 10.89 4.07
CA ALA A 230 -0.31 11.35 5.46
C ALA A 230 0.69 10.62 6.38
N MET A 231 0.85 9.31 6.21
CA MET A 231 1.80 8.53 7.00
C MET A 231 3.25 8.92 6.69
N LEU A 232 3.56 9.23 5.44
CA LEU A 232 4.87 9.77 5.08
C LEU A 232 5.17 11.06 5.81
N MET A 233 4.22 11.99 5.87
CA MET A 233 4.39 13.24 6.64
C MET A 233 4.55 12.97 8.14
N CYS A 234 3.81 12.01 8.69
CA CYS A 234 3.94 11.60 10.09
C CYS A 234 5.32 11.00 10.38
N ASN A 235 5.83 10.10 9.54
CA ASN A 235 7.15 9.51 9.70
C ASN A 235 8.23 10.59 9.63
N THR A 236 8.16 11.50 8.65
CA THR A 236 9.10 12.62 8.52
C THR A 236 9.08 13.53 9.75
N ALA A 237 7.89 13.89 10.26
CA ALA A 237 7.77 14.71 11.46
C ALA A 237 8.29 13.99 12.71
N HIS A 238 8.19 12.66 12.78
CA HIS A 238 8.64 11.88 13.94
C HIS A 238 10.16 11.92 14.13
N VAL A 239 10.94 12.05 13.05
CA VAL A 239 12.41 12.20 13.13
C VAL A 239 12.80 13.43 13.96
N PHE A 240 12.02 14.51 13.94
CA PHE A 240 12.29 15.72 14.70
C PHE A 240 11.93 15.63 16.19
N THR A 241 11.20 14.60 16.60
CA THR A 241 10.72 14.46 17.98
C THR A 241 11.56 13.48 18.82
N LYS A 242 12.56 12.84 18.20
CA LYS A 242 13.57 11.98 18.86
C LYS A 242 14.78 12.80 19.28
#